data_89e7d00eb360febf11af3b79a1510ed1
#
_entry.id   89e7d00eb360febf11af3b79a1510ed1
#
_cell.length_a   1.000
_cell.length_b   1.000
_cell.length_c   1.000
_cell.angle_alpha   90.00
_cell.angle_beta   90.00
_cell.angle_gamma   90.00
#
_symmetry.space_group_name_H-M   'P 1'
#
loop_
_entity.id
_entity.type
_entity.pdbx_description
1 polymer ?
#
loop_
_entity_poly.entity_id
_entity_poly.type
_entity_poly.pdbx_seq_one_letter_code
_entity_poly.pdbx_strand_id
1 'polypeptide(L)'
;MNFIIGTAGHIDHGKTALIKELNGFEGDKLEEEKKRGITIDLSFSNLSKNEQNIAFIDVPGHENLVKTMISGAYGFDACLFVVAANDGLMPQSLEHLEVLNLLGVRSLVVALTKCDLADTKTIEVRKKEIINAVSGYENLSILEIFAVSVKDKESIDDLRNYLFTLRPKNRDTEGVFRYYIDRVFSLKGIGNVVTGTVLEGGVTKNEKLYNYDAGKEVQVRSVQSHDKFVDRAGVSSRVALNLTGVDLSELKKGQLLSKKGFFRGFREIDAVVFAKALSHGQSVTFCVGAKAVPAKALILSQKADSLFVSFKFQSDMFLKFDEPFVLISGGRVIGGGRVLNPIMEPLKKNTKISFLSALLKRDLSAAFALLKDSHKNGFGIISSYQRFGIAHEEAVGIAKALPGVFVDEKALNIYDASAASRVKEIVKFIVEKNAYAMFSASSVSLKLSWASERLCQKALDELESAKLISKNDGVYTKFGVDLSELKEKLEERIYKILDDADLAPDAPYNIYDELEIDRISGDNALKKLTAMRRVVRLAHNLFVTQRALNEAESRLREIIKTSGFVNVVNARDKLNLSRKYLIAYLEYLDTKPDVVKDGNDRKLRNG
;
A
#
# COMPACT_ATOMS: atom_id res chain seq x y z
N MET A 1 8.36 25.55 -15.84
CA MET A 1 7.45 24.43 -16.21
C MET A 1 8.30 23.26 -16.64
N ASN A 2 8.06 22.06 -16.07
CA ASN A 2 8.85 20.87 -16.37
C ASN A 2 8.10 19.95 -17.33
N PHE A 3 8.82 19.29 -18.23
CA PHE A 3 8.30 18.41 -19.26
C PHE A 3 9.30 17.29 -19.56
N ILE A 4 8.83 16.06 -19.71
CA ILE A 4 9.69 14.91 -19.97
C ILE A 4 9.41 14.37 -21.37
N ILE A 5 10.42 14.39 -22.25
CA ILE A 5 10.40 13.80 -23.57
C ILE A 5 11.29 12.58 -23.60
N GLY A 6 10.71 11.42 -23.92
CA GLY A 6 11.48 10.22 -24.19
C GLY A 6 11.77 10.06 -25.67
N THR A 7 12.88 9.44 -26.04
CA THR A 7 13.09 8.99 -27.42
C THR A 7 12.52 7.61 -27.63
N ALA A 8 12.13 7.28 -28.85
CA ALA A 8 11.79 5.93 -29.30
C ALA A 8 12.16 5.76 -30.77
N GLY A 9 12.37 4.53 -31.20
CA GLY A 9 12.76 4.21 -32.58
C GLY A 9 13.87 3.17 -32.63
N HIS A 10 14.16 2.73 -33.85
CA HIS A 10 15.15 1.67 -34.11
C HIS A 10 16.57 2.10 -33.72
N ILE A 11 17.46 1.10 -33.51
CA ILE A 11 18.91 1.32 -33.44
C ILE A 11 19.38 2.00 -34.74
N ASP A 12 20.42 2.82 -34.65
CA ASP A 12 21.02 3.54 -35.80
C ASP A 12 20.11 4.57 -36.51
N HIS A 13 18.88 4.80 -36.04
CA HIS A 13 18.03 5.89 -36.54
C HIS A 13 18.45 7.30 -36.02
N GLY A 14 19.53 7.40 -35.26
CA GLY A 14 20.13 8.67 -34.89
C GLY A 14 19.50 9.34 -33.65
N LYS A 15 18.85 8.59 -32.74
CA LYS A 15 18.25 9.11 -31.50
C LYS A 15 19.24 9.93 -30.67
N THR A 16 20.37 9.33 -30.29
CA THR A 16 21.41 9.96 -29.46
C THR A 16 22.08 11.13 -30.19
N ALA A 17 22.32 11.00 -31.51
CA ALA A 17 22.86 12.09 -32.33
C ALA A 17 21.90 13.29 -32.40
N LEU A 18 20.60 13.03 -32.56
CA LEU A 18 19.57 14.07 -32.56
C LEU A 18 19.50 14.80 -31.21
N ILE A 19 19.53 14.08 -30.08
CA ILE A 19 19.58 14.68 -28.75
C ILE A 19 20.82 15.56 -28.57
N LYS A 20 21.99 15.11 -29.05
CA LYS A 20 23.22 15.88 -29.00
C LYS A 20 23.09 17.21 -29.76
N GLU A 21 22.50 17.20 -30.94
CA GLU A 21 22.27 18.44 -31.71
C GLU A 21 21.21 19.33 -31.06
N LEU A 22 20.20 18.77 -30.41
CA LEU A 22 19.16 19.55 -29.73
C LEU A 22 19.68 20.29 -28.49
N ASN A 23 20.55 19.68 -27.69
CA ASN A 23 20.95 20.23 -26.38
C ASN A 23 22.46 20.26 -26.10
N GLY A 24 23.31 19.84 -27.03
CA GLY A 24 24.77 19.80 -26.88
C GLY A 24 25.30 18.72 -25.95
N PHE A 25 24.45 17.78 -25.49
CA PHE A 25 24.83 16.75 -24.53
C PHE A 25 25.18 15.43 -25.21
N GLU A 26 26.37 14.91 -24.91
CA GLU A 26 26.82 13.61 -25.40
C GLU A 26 26.30 12.48 -24.47
N GLY A 27 25.28 11.72 -24.94
CA GLY A 27 24.55 10.74 -24.15
C GLY A 27 25.35 9.50 -23.78
N ASP A 28 26.20 9.01 -24.69
CA ASP A 28 26.93 7.76 -24.52
C ASP A 28 28.14 7.94 -23.58
N LYS A 29 27.95 7.63 -22.31
CA LYS A 29 28.96 7.81 -21.25
C LYS A 29 29.76 6.54 -20.96
N LEU A 30 29.18 5.36 -21.21
CA LEU A 30 29.84 4.09 -20.94
C LEU A 30 30.88 3.79 -22.04
N GLU A 31 32.06 3.29 -21.65
CA GLU A 31 33.07 2.87 -22.62
C GLU A 31 32.55 1.81 -23.59
N GLU A 32 31.65 0.95 -23.12
CA GLU A 32 31.00 -0.09 -23.91
C GLU A 32 30.02 0.51 -24.94
N GLU A 33 29.29 1.56 -24.59
CA GLU A 33 28.43 2.31 -25.51
C GLU A 33 29.26 2.97 -26.61
N LYS A 34 30.35 3.63 -26.26
CA LYS A 34 31.28 4.25 -27.22
C LYS A 34 31.93 3.24 -28.17
N LYS A 35 32.29 2.06 -27.65
CA LYS A 35 32.91 0.99 -28.48
C LYS A 35 31.93 0.33 -29.42
N ARG A 36 30.66 0.18 -29.02
CA ARG A 36 29.63 -0.50 -29.80
C ARG A 36 28.77 0.45 -30.63
N GLY A 37 28.84 1.78 -30.36
CA GLY A 37 28.00 2.80 -31.02
C GLY A 37 26.50 2.67 -30.70
N ILE A 38 26.16 2.05 -29.57
CA ILE A 38 24.76 1.82 -29.16
C ILE A 38 24.53 2.26 -27.71
N THR A 39 23.39 2.85 -27.43
CA THR A 39 22.93 3.15 -26.08
C THR A 39 22.49 1.85 -25.39
N ILE A 40 23.06 1.54 -24.23
CA ILE A 40 22.78 0.31 -23.46
C ILE A 40 21.86 0.59 -22.26
N ASP A 41 22.06 1.71 -21.57
CA ASP A 41 21.23 2.16 -20.43
C ASP A 41 20.51 3.46 -20.78
N LEU A 42 19.56 3.87 -19.91
CA LEU A 42 18.88 5.15 -20.08
C LEU A 42 19.90 6.29 -20.01
N SER A 43 19.86 7.21 -20.94
CA SER A 43 20.64 8.45 -20.88
C SER A 43 19.74 9.63 -20.58
N PHE A 44 20.23 10.59 -19.81
CA PHE A 44 19.45 11.72 -19.33
C PHE A 44 20.15 13.01 -19.63
N SER A 45 19.42 13.95 -20.22
CA SER A 45 19.91 15.28 -20.53
C SER A 45 18.80 16.32 -20.40
N ASN A 46 19.15 17.59 -20.45
CA ASN A 46 18.22 18.68 -20.24
C ASN A 46 18.34 19.72 -21.35
N LEU A 47 17.22 20.36 -21.68
CA LEU A 47 17.15 21.52 -22.53
C LEU A 47 16.30 22.59 -21.85
N SER A 48 16.86 23.79 -21.64
CA SER A 48 16.19 24.84 -20.91
C SER A 48 16.12 26.11 -21.78
N LYS A 49 14.96 26.79 -21.79
CA LYS A 49 14.73 28.06 -22.43
C LYS A 49 13.78 28.88 -21.56
N ASN A 50 14.19 30.05 -21.13
CA ASN A 50 13.45 30.86 -20.16
C ASN A 50 13.16 30.02 -18.87
N GLU A 51 11.94 29.96 -18.42
CA GLU A 51 11.52 29.14 -17.23
C GLU A 51 11.03 27.74 -17.58
N GLN A 52 11.19 27.31 -18.82
CA GLN A 52 10.79 25.98 -19.28
C GLN A 52 11.99 25.03 -19.29
N ASN A 53 11.80 23.84 -18.71
CA ASN A 53 12.81 22.79 -18.67
C ASN A 53 12.25 21.52 -19.32
N ILE A 54 12.92 21.04 -20.33
CA ILE A 54 12.65 19.75 -20.98
C ILE A 54 13.72 18.77 -20.54
N ALA A 55 13.32 17.71 -19.85
CA ALA A 55 14.19 16.57 -19.57
C ALA A 55 14.06 15.56 -20.70
N PHE A 56 15.17 15.17 -21.32
CA PHE A 56 15.21 14.07 -22.27
C PHE A 56 15.57 12.77 -21.56
N ILE A 57 14.86 11.70 -21.92
CA ILE A 57 15.20 10.32 -21.56
C ILE A 57 15.48 9.58 -22.87
N ASP A 58 16.76 9.40 -23.17
CA ASP A 58 17.15 8.61 -24.33
C ASP A 58 17.14 7.12 -23.98
N VAL A 59 16.33 6.33 -24.70
CA VAL A 59 16.16 4.92 -24.45
C VAL A 59 16.93 4.08 -25.48
N PRO A 60 17.45 2.92 -25.05
CA PRO A 60 18.13 2.01 -25.99
C PRO A 60 17.17 1.51 -27.06
N GLY A 61 17.69 1.39 -28.28
CA GLY A 61 16.92 0.90 -29.45
C GLY A 61 17.04 -0.60 -29.69
N HIS A 62 17.83 -1.35 -28.93
CA HIS A 62 18.09 -2.76 -29.16
C HIS A 62 17.02 -3.66 -28.52
N GLU A 63 16.56 -4.70 -29.24
CA GLU A 63 15.49 -5.62 -28.78
C GLU A 63 15.72 -6.25 -27.41
N ASN A 64 16.97 -6.58 -27.07
CA ASN A 64 17.33 -7.14 -25.77
C ASN A 64 17.18 -6.14 -24.61
N LEU A 65 16.97 -4.85 -24.90
CA LEU A 65 16.89 -3.77 -23.94
C LEU A 65 15.46 -3.23 -23.75
N VAL A 66 14.46 -3.96 -24.20
CA VAL A 66 13.04 -3.53 -24.12
C VAL A 66 12.59 -3.24 -22.68
N LYS A 67 13.12 -3.97 -21.68
CA LYS A 67 12.83 -3.68 -20.26
C LYS A 67 13.37 -2.31 -19.82
N THR A 68 14.52 -1.92 -20.34
CA THR A 68 15.11 -0.59 -20.07
C THR A 68 14.27 0.49 -20.75
N MET A 69 13.83 0.26 -21.99
CA MET A 69 12.90 1.15 -22.69
C MET A 69 11.59 1.35 -21.91
N ILE A 70 10.95 0.27 -21.45
CA ILE A 70 9.71 0.34 -20.66
C ILE A 70 9.93 1.17 -19.39
N SER A 71 11.04 0.93 -18.68
CA SER A 71 11.38 1.69 -17.46
C SER A 71 11.50 3.19 -17.71
N GLY A 72 12.12 3.59 -18.84
CA GLY A 72 12.22 5.00 -19.25
C GLY A 72 10.87 5.58 -19.66
N ALA A 73 10.15 4.87 -20.53
CA ALA A 73 8.89 5.33 -21.12
C ALA A 73 7.77 5.55 -20.09
N TYR A 74 7.85 4.90 -18.95
CA TYR A 74 6.89 5.08 -17.85
C TYR A 74 6.80 6.55 -17.36
N GLY A 75 7.90 7.30 -17.49
CA GLY A 75 7.97 8.70 -17.09
C GLY A 75 7.63 9.71 -18.17
N PHE A 76 7.40 9.31 -19.43
CA PHE A 76 7.23 10.23 -20.56
C PHE A 76 5.93 11.03 -20.48
N ASP A 77 6.02 12.33 -20.78
CA ASP A 77 4.86 13.18 -21.09
C ASP A 77 4.55 13.17 -22.59
N ALA A 78 5.59 13.14 -23.42
CA ALA A 78 5.53 12.92 -24.85
C ALA A 78 6.74 12.09 -25.32
N CYS A 79 6.67 11.59 -26.54
CA CYS A 79 7.75 10.85 -27.16
C CYS A 79 8.24 11.54 -28.43
N LEU A 80 9.55 11.68 -28.56
CA LEU A 80 10.24 12.00 -29.81
C LEU A 80 10.51 10.67 -30.53
N PHE A 81 9.64 10.35 -31.49
CA PHE A 81 9.71 9.12 -32.26
C PHE A 81 10.62 9.32 -33.46
N VAL A 82 11.76 8.64 -33.47
CA VAL A 82 12.85 8.84 -34.44
C VAL A 82 12.87 7.73 -35.49
N VAL A 83 12.74 8.11 -36.74
CA VAL A 83 12.78 7.21 -37.90
C VAL A 83 13.76 7.75 -38.92
N ALA A 84 14.67 6.93 -39.45
CA ALA A 84 15.60 7.35 -40.49
C ALA A 84 14.92 7.31 -41.86
N ALA A 85 15.05 8.35 -42.68
CA ALA A 85 14.40 8.50 -43.97
C ALA A 85 14.83 7.41 -44.97
N ASN A 86 16.10 7.00 -44.93
CA ASN A 86 16.63 5.96 -45.79
C ASN A 86 16.13 4.56 -45.44
N ASP A 87 15.88 4.27 -44.15
CA ASP A 87 15.53 2.93 -43.64
C ASP A 87 14.01 2.74 -43.49
N GLY A 88 13.28 3.79 -43.06
CA GLY A 88 11.85 3.76 -42.79
C GLY A 88 11.51 3.05 -41.45
N LEU A 89 10.28 2.54 -41.33
CA LEU A 89 9.83 1.84 -40.13
C LEU A 89 10.46 0.45 -40.04
N MET A 90 11.06 0.16 -38.90
CA MET A 90 11.70 -1.11 -38.59
C MET A 90 10.91 -1.86 -37.51
N PRO A 91 11.06 -3.19 -37.35
CA PRO A 91 10.31 -3.96 -36.36
C PRO A 91 10.39 -3.41 -34.93
N GLN A 92 11.55 -2.92 -34.49
CA GLN A 92 11.73 -2.30 -33.17
C GLN A 92 10.98 -0.98 -33.05
N SER A 93 10.83 -0.21 -34.15
CA SER A 93 10.02 1.01 -34.16
C SER A 93 8.55 0.67 -33.83
N LEU A 94 8.02 -0.41 -34.38
CA LEU A 94 6.65 -0.88 -34.10
C LEU A 94 6.50 -1.41 -32.68
N GLU A 95 7.48 -2.15 -32.16
CA GLU A 95 7.48 -2.61 -30.76
C GLU A 95 7.50 -1.42 -29.79
N HIS A 96 8.27 -0.37 -30.08
CA HIS A 96 8.29 0.86 -29.28
C HIS A 96 6.93 1.58 -29.31
N LEU A 97 6.26 1.68 -30.48
CA LEU A 97 4.90 2.24 -30.57
C LEU A 97 3.91 1.43 -29.70
N GLU A 98 4.00 0.11 -29.73
CA GLU A 98 3.16 -0.76 -28.89
C GLU A 98 3.38 -0.49 -27.40
N VAL A 99 4.64 -0.41 -26.95
CA VAL A 99 4.97 -0.07 -25.55
C VAL A 99 4.43 1.30 -25.17
N LEU A 100 4.61 2.32 -25.99
CA LEU A 100 4.11 3.68 -25.75
C LEU A 100 2.58 3.69 -25.62
N ASN A 101 1.87 2.99 -26.50
CA ASN A 101 0.43 2.84 -26.46
C ASN A 101 -0.04 2.16 -25.15
N LEU A 102 0.59 1.05 -24.75
CA LEU A 102 0.27 0.30 -23.53
C LEU A 102 0.53 1.14 -22.26
N LEU A 103 1.60 1.92 -22.23
CA LEU A 103 1.92 2.82 -21.12
C LEU A 103 1.08 4.10 -21.11
N GLY A 104 0.31 4.37 -22.18
CA GLY A 104 -0.55 5.56 -22.29
C GLY A 104 0.24 6.85 -22.55
N VAL A 105 1.36 6.76 -23.23
CA VAL A 105 2.05 7.92 -23.81
C VAL A 105 1.33 8.30 -25.09
N ARG A 106 0.57 9.40 -25.07
CA ARG A 106 -0.36 9.74 -26.15
C ARG A 106 0.27 10.57 -27.26
N SER A 107 1.18 11.45 -26.91
CA SER A 107 1.71 12.50 -27.79
C SER A 107 3.03 12.09 -28.43
N LEU A 108 3.06 12.03 -29.74
CA LEU A 108 4.26 11.75 -30.53
C LEU A 108 4.67 12.99 -31.32
N VAL A 109 5.92 13.38 -31.21
CA VAL A 109 6.59 14.24 -32.19
C VAL A 109 7.49 13.35 -33.02
N VAL A 110 7.30 13.33 -34.32
CA VAL A 110 8.08 12.46 -35.20
C VAL A 110 9.28 13.24 -35.75
N ALA A 111 10.48 12.70 -35.57
CA ALA A 111 11.69 13.19 -36.20
C ALA A 111 12.11 12.18 -37.31
N LEU A 112 11.86 12.54 -38.55
CA LEU A 112 12.37 11.82 -39.70
C LEU A 112 13.81 12.26 -39.96
N THR A 113 14.77 11.46 -39.51
CA THR A 113 16.20 11.79 -39.55
C THR A 113 16.88 11.39 -40.85
N LYS A 114 18.14 11.79 -41.01
CA LYS A 114 18.96 11.48 -42.20
C LYS A 114 18.31 11.91 -43.50
N CYS A 115 17.54 13.00 -43.51
CA CYS A 115 16.85 13.50 -44.68
C CYS A 115 17.81 13.99 -45.77
N ASP A 116 19.06 14.28 -45.44
CA ASP A 116 20.14 14.55 -46.37
C ASP A 116 20.55 13.33 -47.25
N LEU A 117 20.11 12.13 -46.85
CA LEU A 117 20.39 10.86 -47.58
C LEU A 117 19.19 10.35 -48.41
N ALA A 118 18.08 11.10 -48.45
CA ALA A 118 16.86 10.70 -49.14
C ALA A 118 16.32 11.82 -50.03
N ASP A 119 15.67 11.45 -51.11
CA ASP A 119 14.97 12.42 -51.96
C ASP A 119 13.61 12.80 -51.38
N THR A 120 13.04 13.92 -51.88
CA THR A 120 11.75 14.45 -51.40
C THR A 120 10.62 13.42 -51.52
N LYS A 121 10.62 12.58 -52.55
CA LYS A 121 9.61 11.57 -52.76
C LYS A 121 9.68 10.49 -51.70
N THR A 122 10.88 10.04 -51.35
CA THR A 122 11.12 9.07 -50.29
C THR A 122 10.67 9.62 -48.93
N ILE A 123 10.99 10.90 -48.63
CA ILE A 123 10.55 11.57 -47.41
C ILE A 123 9.03 11.57 -47.27
N GLU A 124 8.30 11.92 -48.34
CA GLU A 124 6.83 11.90 -48.33
C GLU A 124 6.22 10.50 -48.20
N VAL A 125 6.84 9.48 -48.80
CA VAL A 125 6.45 8.09 -48.60
C VAL A 125 6.62 7.67 -47.15
N ARG A 126 7.76 8.00 -46.50
CA ARG A 126 8.02 7.66 -45.10
C ARG A 126 7.07 8.35 -44.15
N LYS A 127 6.73 9.63 -44.39
CA LYS A 127 5.70 10.33 -43.60
C LYS A 127 4.37 9.58 -43.61
N LYS A 128 3.90 9.17 -44.80
CA LYS A 128 2.66 8.40 -44.93
C LYS A 128 2.72 7.03 -44.24
N GLU A 129 3.85 6.32 -44.37
CA GLU A 129 4.09 5.03 -43.70
C GLU A 129 3.96 5.18 -42.19
N ILE A 130 4.57 6.21 -41.59
CA ILE A 130 4.52 6.48 -40.14
C ILE A 130 3.09 6.83 -39.72
N ILE A 131 2.39 7.72 -40.45
CA ILE A 131 1.01 8.08 -40.16
C ILE A 131 0.12 6.82 -40.13
N ASN A 132 0.24 5.97 -41.16
CA ASN A 132 -0.53 4.73 -41.24
C ASN A 132 -0.23 3.77 -40.11
N ALA A 133 1.04 3.64 -39.69
CA ALA A 133 1.41 2.76 -38.58
C ALA A 133 0.85 3.27 -37.24
N VAL A 134 0.90 4.58 -37.01
CA VAL A 134 0.40 5.19 -35.75
C VAL A 134 -1.14 5.17 -35.72
N SER A 135 -1.83 5.31 -36.85
CA SER A 135 -3.30 5.27 -36.90
C SER A 135 -3.90 3.92 -36.46
N GLY A 136 -3.10 2.84 -36.42
CA GLY A 136 -3.49 1.57 -35.83
C GLY A 136 -3.58 1.54 -34.29
N TYR A 137 -3.19 2.60 -33.62
CA TYR A 137 -3.21 2.70 -32.16
C TYR A 137 -4.18 3.79 -31.71
N GLU A 138 -5.25 3.43 -31.02
CA GLU A 138 -6.30 4.37 -30.59
C GLU A 138 -5.81 5.49 -29.66
N ASN A 139 -4.76 5.23 -28.89
CA ASN A 139 -4.27 6.16 -27.88
C ASN A 139 -3.06 6.99 -28.33
N LEU A 140 -2.50 6.74 -29.50
CA LEU A 140 -1.34 7.49 -30.02
C LEU A 140 -1.79 8.58 -30.99
N SER A 141 -1.18 9.76 -30.86
CA SER A 141 -1.46 10.93 -31.71
C SER A 141 -0.16 11.56 -32.16
N ILE A 142 0.02 11.69 -33.46
CA ILE A 142 1.13 12.48 -34.02
C ILE A 142 0.77 13.95 -33.89
N LEU A 143 1.60 14.72 -33.18
CA LEU A 143 1.44 16.17 -33.03
C LEU A 143 2.04 16.91 -34.24
N GLU A 144 3.23 16.48 -34.67
CA GLU A 144 3.94 17.07 -35.81
C GLU A 144 5.00 16.09 -36.34
N ILE A 145 5.38 16.24 -37.61
CA ILE A 145 6.45 15.47 -38.27
C ILE A 145 7.50 16.41 -38.81
N PHE A 146 8.71 16.34 -38.28
CA PHE A 146 9.86 17.10 -38.70
C PHE A 146 10.79 16.25 -39.58
N ALA A 147 11.10 16.74 -40.79
CA ALA A 147 12.17 16.18 -41.61
C ALA A 147 13.48 16.88 -41.20
N VAL A 148 14.39 16.13 -40.58
CA VAL A 148 15.60 16.72 -39.97
C VAL A 148 16.88 16.04 -40.47
N SER A 149 17.97 16.80 -40.47
CA SER A 149 19.31 16.29 -40.61
C SER A 149 20.25 16.96 -39.62
N VAL A 150 21.15 16.20 -39.02
CA VAL A 150 22.21 16.76 -38.12
C VAL A 150 23.17 17.69 -38.86
N LYS A 151 23.15 17.68 -40.23
CA LYS A 151 23.90 18.62 -41.07
C LYS A 151 23.14 19.91 -41.35
N ASP A 152 21.83 19.93 -41.09
CA ASP A 152 20.95 21.07 -41.34
C ASP A 152 20.48 21.64 -39.99
N LYS A 153 21.15 22.75 -39.58
CA LYS A 153 20.88 23.42 -38.30
C LYS A 153 19.49 24.03 -38.22
N GLU A 154 18.96 24.52 -39.35
CA GLU A 154 17.63 25.14 -39.40
C GLU A 154 16.54 24.12 -39.03
N SER A 155 16.60 22.91 -39.62
CA SER A 155 15.67 21.85 -39.31
C SER A 155 15.73 21.38 -37.85
N ILE A 156 16.92 21.42 -37.23
CA ILE A 156 17.10 21.10 -35.80
C ILE A 156 16.54 22.23 -34.92
N ASP A 157 16.75 23.49 -35.30
CA ASP A 157 16.23 24.64 -34.55
C ASP A 157 14.70 24.71 -34.62
N ASP A 158 14.09 24.40 -35.74
CA ASP A 158 12.65 24.32 -35.90
C ASP A 158 12.05 23.25 -34.97
N LEU A 159 12.62 22.05 -34.98
CA LEU A 159 12.23 20.98 -34.05
C LEU A 159 12.41 21.45 -32.58
N ARG A 160 13.55 22.01 -32.23
CA ARG A 160 13.84 22.53 -30.89
C ARG A 160 12.82 23.56 -30.44
N ASN A 161 12.48 24.54 -31.30
CA ASN A 161 11.50 25.56 -30.98
C ASN A 161 10.11 24.97 -30.79
N TYR A 162 9.72 23.99 -31.60
CA TYR A 162 8.44 23.29 -31.46
C TYR A 162 8.33 22.55 -30.12
N LEU A 163 9.39 21.84 -29.69
CA LEU A 163 9.38 21.11 -28.42
C LEU A 163 9.06 22.02 -27.23
N PHE A 164 9.45 23.30 -27.26
CA PHE A 164 9.09 24.29 -26.22
C PHE A 164 7.63 24.73 -26.28
N THR A 165 6.89 24.45 -27.34
CA THR A 165 5.43 24.74 -27.40
C THR A 165 4.60 23.67 -26.71
N LEU A 166 5.17 22.50 -26.45
CA LEU A 166 4.46 21.37 -25.87
C LEU A 166 4.07 21.63 -24.42
N ARG A 167 3.03 20.95 -23.96
CA ARG A 167 2.54 21.01 -22.60
C ARG A 167 2.61 19.62 -21.96
N PRO A 168 2.93 19.53 -20.65
CA PRO A 168 3.00 18.24 -19.97
C PRO A 168 1.64 17.56 -19.95
N LYS A 169 1.68 16.24 -19.85
CA LYS A 169 0.51 15.43 -19.55
C LYS A 169 -0.12 15.94 -18.24
N ASN A 170 -1.45 16.00 -18.21
CA ASN A 170 -2.14 16.34 -16.97
C ASN A 170 -1.91 15.23 -15.93
N ARG A 171 -0.99 15.48 -15.02
CA ARG A 171 -0.66 14.58 -13.89
C ARG A 171 -1.23 15.18 -12.60
N ASP A 172 -1.56 14.33 -11.65
CA ASP A 172 -2.07 14.78 -10.35
C ASP A 172 -0.95 15.46 -9.56
N THR A 173 -1.03 16.81 -9.48
CA THR A 173 -0.06 17.66 -8.76
C THR A 173 -0.29 17.69 -7.25
N GLU A 174 -1.52 17.43 -6.82
CA GLU A 174 -1.94 17.45 -5.41
C GLU A 174 -2.05 16.03 -4.83
N GLY A 175 -1.87 15.01 -5.68
CA GLY A 175 -1.92 13.61 -5.31
C GLY A 175 -0.80 13.18 -4.37
N VAL A 176 -0.87 11.94 -3.95
CA VAL A 176 0.14 11.32 -3.10
C VAL A 176 1.42 11.12 -3.90
N PHE A 177 2.55 11.58 -3.38
CA PHE A 177 3.86 11.41 -4.02
C PHE A 177 4.09 9.95 -4.45
N ARG A 178 4.44 9.77 -5.73
CA ARG A 178 4.78 8.45 -6.31
C ARG A 178 6.04 8.55 -7.17
N TYR A 179 6.95 7.64 -6.89
CA TYR A 179 8.26 7.65 -7.50
C TYR A 179 8.86 6.24 -7.52
N TYR A 180 9.15 5.72 -8.70
CA TYR A 180 9.91 4.48 -8.85
C TYR A 180 11.40 4.79 -8.98
N ILE A 181 12.21 4.09 -8.20
CA ILE A 181 13.67 4.17 -8.31
C ILE A 181 14.11 3.50 -9.60
N ASP A 182 14.78 4.24 -10.47
CA ASP A 182 15.36 3.69 -11.70
C ASP A 182 16.88 3.50 -11.65
N ARG A 183 17.59 4.27 -10.81
CA ARG A 183 19.00 4.07 -10.51
C ARG A 183 19.28 4.28 -9.03
N VAL A 184 20.31 3.59 -8.55
CA VAL A 184 20.84 3.69 -7.19
C VAL A 184 22.35 3.81 -7.26
N PHE A 185 22.91 4.78 -6.56
CA PHE A 185 24.36 4.95 -6.44
C PHE A 185 24.73 5.66 -5.14
N SER A 186 26.00 5.53 -4.75
CA SER A 186 26.54 6.26 -3.60
C SER A 186 27.59 7.24 -4.07
N LEU A 187 27.53 8.46 -3.57
CA LEU A 187 28.51 9.51 -3.86
C LEU A 187 29.31 9.82 -2.61
N LYS A 188 30.65 9.85 -2.75
CA LYS A 188 31.55 10.16 -1.64
C LYS A 188 31.23 11.56 -1.06
N GLY A 189 30.98 11.62 0.25
CA GLY A 189 30.62 12.85 0.96
C GLY A 189 29.15 13.26 0.87
N ILE A 190 28.36 12.65 -0.03
CA ILE A 190 26.92 12.95 -0.21
C ILE A 190 26.06 11.83 0.40
N GLY A 191 26.43 10.57 0.16
CA GLY A 191 25.68 9.39 0.64
C GLY A 191 24.89 8.70 -0.46
N ASN A 192 23.80 8.03 -0.07
CA ASN A 192 22.98 7.23 -0.97
C ASN A 192 22.03 8.11 -1.78
N VAL A 193 22.13 8.00 -3.10
CA VAL A 193 21.32 8.77 -4.05
C VAL A 193 20.52 7.80 -4.93
N VAL A 194 19.26 8.10 -5.10
CA VAL A 194 18.37 7.40 -6.04
C VAL A 194 17.86 8.37 -7.09
N THR A 195 17.67 7.90 -8.32
CA THR A 195 17.04 8.70 -9.39
C THR A 195 15.73 8.08 -9.84
N GLY A 196 14.85 8.91 -10.39
CA GLY A 196 13.55 8.52 -10.92
C GLY A 196 12.72 9.71 -11.39
N THR A 197 11.50 9.44 -11.80
CA THR A 197 10.52 10.44 -12.22
C THR A 197 9.43 10.61 -11.18
N VAL A 198 9.07 11.85 -10.87
CA VAL A 198 7.89 12.17 -10.04
C VAL A 198 6.64 11.95 -10.87
N LEU A 199 5.88 10.89 -10.55
CA LEU A 199 4.70 10.48 -11.29
C LEU A 199 3.43 11.19 -10.80
N GLU A 200 3.33 11.42 -9.50
CA GLU A 200 2.19 12.06 -8.83
C GLU A 200 2.70 12.88 -7.64
N GLY A 201 1.98 13.94 -7.28
CA GLY A 201 2.30 14.80 -6.15
C GLY A 201 3.63 15.52 -6.25
N GLY A 202 4.32 15.63 -5.15
CA GLY A 202 5.63 16.26 -5.07
C GLY A 202 6.42 15.83 -3.85
N VAL A 203 7.71 16.16 -3.84
CA VAL A 203 8.65 15.87 -2.76
C VAL A 203 9.40 17.10 -2.34
N THR A 204 9.62 17.27 -1.04
CA THR A 204 10.37 18.39 -0.45
C THR A 204 11.61 17.88 0.28
N LYS A 205 12.59 18.78 0.41
CA LYS A 205 13.76 18.54 1.26
C LYS A 205 13.31 18.32 2.71
N ASN A 206 14.00 17.41 3.41
CA ASN A 206 13.72 16.97 4.78
C ASN A 206 12.42 16.19 4.96
N GLU A 207 11.74 15.86 3.89
CA GLU A 207 10.50 15.09 3.94
C GLU A 207 10.77 13.62 4.27
N LYS A 208 9.87 13.01 5.05
CA LYS A 208 9.86 11.58 5.33
C LYS A 208 9.03 10.86 4.28
N LEU A 209 9.63 9.86 3.66
CA LEU A 209 8.99 8.96 2.72
C LEU A 209 9.06 7.52 3.24
N TYR A 210 8.35 6.64 2.59
CA TYR A 210 8.39 5.21 2.88
C TYR A 210 8.81 4.44 1.63
N ASN A 211 9.85 3.64 1.75
CA ASN A 211 10.22 2.66 0.73
C ASN A 211 9.40 1.39 0.98
N TYR A 212 8.38 1.18 0.16
CA TYR A 212 7.42 0.11 0.36
C TYR A 212 8.03 -1.28 0.17
N ASP A 213 8.93 -1.43 -0.77
CA ASP A 213 9.59 -2.72 -1.05
C ASP A 213 10.62 -3.08 0.02
N ALA A 214 11.30 -2.10 0.60
CA ALA A 214 12.24 -2.30 1.71
C ALA A 214 11.54 -2.31 3.08
N GLY A 215 10.29 -1.87 3.17
CA GLY A 215 9.54 -1.79 4.42
C GLY A 215 10.08 -0.76 5.41
N LYS A 216 10.75 0.31 4.92
CA LYS A 216 11.47 1.28 5.75
C LYS A 216 11.06 2.73 5.49
N GLU A 217 11.04 3.51 6.56
CA GLU A 217 10.96 4.98 6.48
C GLU A 217 12.35 5.52 6.09
N VAL A 218 12.37 6.44 5.13
CA VAL A 218 13.56 7.13 4.63
C VAL A 218 13.34 8.64 4.69
N GLN A 219 14.42 9.39 4.90
CA GLN A 219 14.35 10.84 4.90
C GLN A 219 15.08 11.42 3.69
N VAL A 220 14.45 12.36 3.00
CA VAL A 220 15.02 13.09 1.86
C VAL A 220 15.94 14.19 2.38
N ARG A 221 17.24 14.00 2.32
CA ARG A 221 18.23 14.99 2.75
C ARG A 221 18.35 16.15 1.76
N SER A 222 18.28 15.86 0.47
CA SER A 222 18.29 16.86 -0.60
C SER A 222 17.57 16.36 -1.83
N VAL A 223 17.06 17.30 -2.60
CA VAL A 223 16.41 17.08 -3.89
C VAL A 223 17.22 17.80 -4.96
N GLN A 224 17.54 17.11 -6.04
CA GLN A 224 18.20 17.71 -7.21
C GLN A 224 17.33 17.46 -8.45
N SER A 225 17.07 18.50 -9.21
CA SER A 225 16.35 18.47 -10.48
C SER A 225 17.10 19.33 -11.50
N HIS A 226 17.26 18.81 -12.71
CA HIS A 226 17.99 19.50 -13.79
C HIS A 226 19.38 20.01 -13.34
N ASP A 227 20.15 19.14 -12.67
CA ASP A 227 21.49 19.41 -12.11
C ASP A 227 21.56 20.55 -11.07
N LYS A 228 20.40 21.00 -10.54
CA LYS A 228 20.31 22.04 -9.51
C LYS A 228 19.64 21.50 -8.26
N PHE A 229 20.17 21.90 -7.09
CA PHE A 229 19.48 21.66 -5.84
C PHE A 229 18.22 22.51 -5.74
N VAL A 230 17.13 21.90 -5.35
CA VAL A 230 15.83 22.54 -5.18
C VAL A 230 15.21 22.15 -3.84
N ASP A 231 14.37 23.00 -3.27
CA ASP A 231 13.66 22.66 -2.03
C ASP A 231 12.47 21.75 -2.29
N ARG A 232 11.85 21.85 -3.47
CA ARG A 232 10.69 21.03 -3.87
C ARG A 232 10.80 20.63 -5.35
N ALA A 233 10.37 19.42 -5.65
CA ALA A 233 10.14 18.94 -7.02
C ALA A 233 8.74 18.32 -7.13
N GLY A 234 8.05 18.59 -8.24
CA GLY A 234 6.71 18.10 -8.55
C GLY A 234 6.69 17.15 -9.73
N VAL A 235 5.48 16.84 -10.22
CA VAL A 235 5.24 15.96 -11.36
C VAL A 235 5.98 16.39 -12.62
N SER A 236 6.19 15.47 -13.54
CA SER A 236 6.93 15.67 -14.80
C SER A 236 8.35 16.21 -14.58
N SER A 237 8.91 15.92 -13.40
CA SER A 237 10.30 16.22 -13.07
C SER A 237 11.08 14.94 -12.87
N ARG A 238 12.27 14.93 -13.48
CA ARG A 238 13.25 13.93 -13.18
C ARG A 238 14.11 14.42 -12.02
N VAL A 239 14.19 13.61 -10.97
CA VAL A 239 14.85 14.04 -9.74
C VAL A 239 15.83 12.99 -9.20
N ALA A 240 16.90 13.49 -8.59
CA ALA A 240 17.77 12.71 -7.73
C ALA A 240 17.45 13.04 -6.26
N LEU A 241 17.24 12.01 -5.47
CA LEU A 241 16.95 12.12 -4.04
C LEU A 241 18.12 11.55 -3.24
N ASN A 242 18.72 12.37 -2.38
CA ASN A 242 19.65 11.86 -1.38
C ASN A 242 18.83 11.35 -0.19
N LEU A 243 18.98 10.06 0.11
CA LEU A 243 18.20 9.37 1.13
C LEU A 243 19.05 9.00 2.34
N THR A 244 18.49 9.20 3.54
CA THR A 244 19.05 8.72 4.81
C THR A 244 18.07 7.77 5.49
N GLY A 245 18.55 6.98 6.46
CA GLY A 245 17.73 5.98 7.15
C GLY A 245 17.64 4.63 6.43
N VAL A 246 18.46 4.43 5.39
CA VAL A 246 18.48 3.19 4.60
C VAL A 246 19.90 2.92 4.08
N ASP A 247 20.33 1.67 4.09
CA ASP A 247 21.62 1.28 3.54
C ASP A 247 21.58 1.11 2.01
N LEU A 248 22.71 1.30 1.35
CA LEU A 248 22.82 1.17 -0.11
C LEU A 248 22.37 -0.20 -0.61
N SER A 249 22.69 -1.26 0.13
CA SER A 249 22.33 -2.65 -0.19
C SER A 249 20.83 -2.92 -0.19
N GLU A 250 20.05 -2.09 0.51
CA GLU A 250 18.60 -2.18 0.62
C GLU A 250 17.86 -1.39 -0.47
N LEU A 251 18.56 -0.47 -1.13
CA LEU A 251 18.03 0.32 -2.25
C LEU A 251 18.22 -0.45 -3.56
N LYS A 252 17.13 -0.62 -4.31
CA LYS A 252 17.16 -1.35 -5.60
C LYS A 252 16.29 -0.64 -6.64
N LYS A 253 16.68 -0.78 -7.90
CA LYS A 253 15.85 -0.38 -9.04
C LYS A 253 14.46 -1.06 -8.96
N GLY A 254 13.42 -0.30 -9.26
CA GLY A 254 12.03 -0.76 -9.26
C GLY A 254 11.28 -0.61 -7.95
N GLN A 255 11.95 -0.18 -6.86
CA GLN A 255 11.29 0.07 -5.58
C GLN A 255 10.43 1.33 -5.65
N LEU A 256 9.28 1.29 -4.94
CA LEU A 256 8.34 2.40 -4.84
C LEU A 256 8.64 3.25 -3.60
N LEU A 257 8.89 4.55 -3.81
CA LEU A 257 8.88 5.57 -2.76
C LEU A 257 7.56 6.34 -2.78
N SER A 258 6.94 6.49 -1.63
CA SER A 258 5.71 7.26 -1.46
C SER A 258 5.53 7.71 0.00
N LYS A 259 4.41 8.36 0.30
CA LYS A 259 3.98 8.65 1.68
C LYS A 259 3.60 7.35 2.39
N LYS A 260 3.91 7.25 3.69
CA LYS A 260 3.54 6.10 4.51
C LYS A 260 2.02 5.95 4.64
N GLY A 261 1.52 4.72 4.57
CA GLY A 261 0.11 4.39 4.81
C GLY A 261 -0.79 4.37 3.57
N PHE A 262 -0.32 4.78 2.39
CA PHE A 262 -1.13 4.84 1.16
C PHE A 262 -1.14 3.56 0.35
N PHE A 263 -0.17 2.68 0.53
CA PHE A 263 -0.07 1.42 -0.20
C PHE A 263 0.00 0.23 0.75
N ARG A 264 -0.60 -0.86 0.32
CA ARG A 264 -0.48 -2.20 0.91
C ARG A 264 0.03 -3.13 -0.18
N GLY A 265 0.88 -4.07 0.20
CA GLY A 265 1.43 -5.06 -0.72
C GLY A 265 0.50 -6.25 -0.90
N PHE A 266 0.36 -6.73 -2.14
CA PHE A 266 -0.43 -7.92 -2.45
C PHE A 266 0.29 -8.79 -3.47
N ARG A 267 0.20 -10.10 -3.29
CA ARG A 267 0.78 -11.11 -4.21
C ARG A 267 -0.16 -11.55 -5.32
N GLU A 268 -1.38 -11.05 -5.30
CA GLU A 268 -2.38 -11.29 -6.35
C GLU A 268 -3.10 -9.98 -6.65
N ILE A 269 -3.21 -9.64 -7.94
CA ILE A 269 -3.94 -8.46 -8.43
C ILE A 269 -4.79 -8.86 -9.64
N ASP A 270 -5.81 -8.08 -9.94
CA ASP A 270 -6.62 -8.28 -11.12
C ASP A 270 -6.44 -7.10 -12.10
N ALA A 271 -6.41 -7.39 -13.38
CA ALA A 271 -6.12 -6.43 -14.43
C ALA A 271 -6.96 -6.68 -15.68
N VAL A 272 -7.10 -5.64 -16.51
CA VAL A 272 -7.44 -5.78 -17.92
C VAL A 272 -6.18 -5.87 -18.73
N VAL A 273 -6.13 -6.82 -19.66
CA VAL A 273 -4.99 -7.09 -20.54
C VAL A 273 -5.41 -7.02 -22.00
N PHE A 274 -4.64 -6.29 -22.80
CA PHE A 274 -4.68 -6.27 -24.25
C PHE A 274 -3.44 -7.03 -24.73
N ALA A 275 -3.64 -8.25 -25.23
CA ALA A 275 -2.53 -9.12 -25.63
C ALA A 275 -2.88 -9.87 -26.90
N LYS A 276 -1.89 -10.02 -27.79
CA LYS A 276 -2.00 -10.81 -29.01
C LYS A 276 -2.03 -12.32 -28.75
N ALA A 277 -1.30 -12.75 -27.71
CA ALA A 277 -1.24 -14.15 -27.28
C ALA A 277 -0.88 -14.24 -25.81
N LEU A 278 -1.84 -14.62 -24.99
CA LEU A 278 -1.64 -14.93 -23.56
C LEU A 278 -2.43 -16.19 -23.21
N SER A 279 -1.77 -17.18 -22.63
CA SER A 279 -2.40 -18.45 -22.23
C SER A 279 -2.67 -18.49 -20.74
N HIS A 280 -3.72 -19.21 -20.33
CA HIS A 280 -4.03 -19.42 -18.93
C HIS A 280 -2.89 -20.19 -18.23
N GLY A 281 -2.41 -19.67 -17.12
CA GLY A 281 -1.31 -20.25 -16.33
C GLY A 281 0.09 -19.93 -16.86
N GLN A 282 0.21 -19.14 -17.95
CA GLN A 282 1.50 -18.74 -18.50
C GLN A 282 2.32 -17.90 -17.53
N SER A 283 3.63 -18.18 -17.47
CA SER A 283 4.60 -17.33 -16.76
C SER A 283 5.08 -16.23 -17.70
N VAL A 284 4.99 -14.99 -17.22
CA VAL A 284 5.36 -13.78 -17.95
C VAL A 284 6.23 -12.88 -17.09
N THR A 285 6.97 -11.96 -17.69
CA THR A 285 7.58 -10.84 -16.96
C THR A 285 6.57 -9.68 -16.96
N PHE A 286 6.15 -9.27 -15.78
CA PHE A 286 5.27 -8.12 -15.53
C PHE A 286 6.14 -6.90 -15.28
N CYS A 287 6.03 -5.89 -16.16
CA CYS A 287 6.82 -4.66 -16.11
C CYS A 287 5.94 -3.48 -15.70
N VAL A 288 6.27 -2.81 -14.61
CA VAL A 288 5.56 -1.64 -14.08
C VAL A 288 6.56 -0.65 -13.48
N GLY A 289 6.46 0.63 -13.82
CA GLY A 289 7.48 1.60 -13.44
C GLY A 289 8.86 1.16 -13.92
N ALA A 290 9.82 1.14 -13.01
CA ALA A 290 11.16 0.60 -13.26
C ALA A 290 11.34 -0.87 -12.81
N LYS A 291 10.24 -1.53 -12.40
CA LYS A 291 10.22 -2.90 -11.87
C LYS A 291 9.84 -3.91 -12.95
N ALA A 292 10.54 -5.02 -13.01
CA ALA A 292 10.22 -6.14 -13.88
C ALA A 292 10.29 -7.44 -13.05
N VAL A 293 9.17 -8.12 -12.88
CA VAL A 293 9.05 -9.30 -12.00
C VAL A 293 8.34 -10.45 -12.71
N PRO A 294 8.68 -11.71 -12.38
CA PRO A 294 7.94 -12.85 -12.89
C PRO A 294 6.52 -12.87 -12.27
N ALA A 295 5.54 -13.16 -13.12
CA ALA A 295 4.15 -13.31 -12.72
C ALA A 295 3.51 -14.48 -13.44
N LYS A 296 2.55 -15.15 -12.78
CA LYS A 296 1.70 -16.18 -13.40
C LYS A 296 0.37 -15.56 -13.77
N ALA A 297 -0.01 -15.65 -15.05
CA ALA A 297 -1.25 -15.09 -15.58
C ALA A 297 -2.39 -16.12 -15.50
N LEU A 298 -3.47 -15.79 -14.80
CA LEU A 298 -4.67 -16.63 -14.67
C LEU A 298 -5.85 -15.93 -15.33
N ILE A 299 -6.23 -16.37 -16.52
CA ILE A 299 -7.33 -15.76 -17.29
C ILE A 299 -8.65 -16.04 -16.57
N LEU A 300 -9.36 -14.98 -16.20
CA LEU A 300 -10.69 -15.02 -15.57
C LEU A 300 -11.79 -15.06 -16.62
N SER A 301 -11.70 -14.20 -17.65
CA SER A 301 -12.60 -14.14 -18.79
C SER A 301 -11.90 -13.53 -19.99
N GLN A 302 -12.44 -13.86 -21.18
CA GLN A 302 -11.99 -13.34 -22.45
C GLN A 302 -13.17 -12.68 -23.16
N LYS A 303 -12.95 -11.47 -23.68
CA LYS A 303 -13.81 -10.75 -24.61
C LYS A 303 -13.04 -10.54 -25.91
N ALA A 304 -13.69 -10.05 -26.96
CA ALA A 304 -13.08 -9.92 -28.29
C ALA A 304 -11.67 -9.30 -28.26
N ASP A 305 -11.49 -8.17 -27.57
CA ASP A 305 -10.25 -7.40 -27.62
C ASP A 305 -9.54 -7.26 -26.26
N SER A 306 -10.05 -7.92 -25.21
CA SER A 306 -9.47 -7.79 -23.86
C SER A 306 -9.69 -9.03 -23.00
N LEU A 307 -8.76 -9.23 -22.06
CA LEU A 307 -8.80 -10.31 -21.09
C LEU A 307 -8.90 -9.71 -19.68
N PHE A 308 -9.74 -10.28 -18.80
CA PHE A 308 -9.55 -10.09 -17.38
C PHE A 308 -8.63 -11.18 -16.84
N VAL A 309 -7.56 -10.78 -16.18
CA VAL A 309 -6.49 -11.65 -15.73
C VAL A 309 -6.17 -11.36 -14.28
N SER A 310 -6.09 -12.42 -13.45
CA SER A 310 -5.43 -12.34 -12.13
C SER A 310 -3.96 -12.68 -12.30
N PHE A 311 -3.07 -11.82 -11.83
CA PHE A 311 -1.63 -12.06 -11.79
C PHE A 311 -1.20 -12.48 -10.39
N LYS A 312 -0.44 -13.59 -10.30
CA LYS A 312 0.18 -14.05 -9.05
C LYS A 312 1.68 -13.80 -9.08
N PHE A 313 2.18 -13.20 -7.99
CA PHE A 313 3.59 -12.83 -7.80
C PHE A 313 4.21 -13.62 -6.64
N GLN A 314 5.53 -13.74 -6.63
CA GLN A 314 6.27 -14.37 -5.53
C GLN A 314 6.43 -13.43 -4.32
N SER A 315 6.48 -12.11 -4.56
CA SER A 315 6.61 -11.06 -3.55
C SER A 315 5.46 -10.07 -3.64
N ASP A 316 5.29 -9.27 -2.62
CA ASP A 316 4.28 -8.23 -2.58
C ASP A 316 4.52 -7.17 -3.64
N MET A 317 3.44 -6.76 -4.31
CA MET A 317 3.39 -5.67 -5.28
C MET A 317 2.60 -4.51 -4.69
N PHE A 318 3.13 -3.29 -4.83
CA PHE A 318 2.53 -2.05 -4.33
C PHE A 318 1.99 -1.24 -5.51
N LEU A 319 0.91 -1.71 -6.09
CA LEU A 319 0.29 -1.16 -7.29
C LEU A 319 -0.94 -0.32 -6.94
N LYS A 320 -1.37 0.50 -7.88
CA LYS A 320 -2.54 1.38 -7.80
C LYS A 320 -3.54 1.05 -8.90
N PHE A 321 -4.80 1.41 -8.67
CA PHE A 321 -5.83 1.39 -9.72
C PHE A 321 -5.39 2.20 -10.96
N ASP A 322 -5.72 1.68 -12.12
CA ASP A 322 -5.41 2.25 -13.45
C ASP A 322 -3.91 2.38 -13.76
N GLU A 323 -3.04 1.70 -12.99
CA GLU A 323 -1.61 1.69 -13.26
C GLU A 323 -1.28 0.87 -14.51
N PRO A 324 -0.58 1.46 -15.51
CA PRO A 324 -0.22 0.75 -16.73
C PRO A 324 0.88 -0.27 -16.49
N PHE A 325 0.87 -1.34 -17.26
CA PHE A 325 1.94 -2.33 -17.26
C PHE A 325 2.13 -2.94 -18.64
N VAL A 326 3.30 -3.53 -18.85
CA VAL A 326 3.67 -4.26 -20.06
C VAL A 326 4.05 -5.70 -19.71
N LEU A 327 3.67 -6.64 -20.56
CA LEU A 327 3.98 -8.06 -20.43
C LEU A 327 5.03 -8.48 -21.45
N ILE A 328 6.06 -9.18 -20.96
CA ILE A 328 7.14 -9.72 -21.79
C ILE A 328 7.18 -11.24 -21.64
N SER A 329 7.32 -11.93 -22.75
CA SER A 329 7.58 -13.37 -22.81
C SER A 329 8.58 -13.67 -23.92
N GLY A 330 9.57 -14.54 -23.66
CA GLY A 330 10.60 -14.85 -24.64
C GLY A 330 11.42 -13.65 -25.14
N GLY A 331 11.58 -12.61 -24.28
CA GLY A 331 12.30 -11.38 -24.62
C GLY A 331 11.48 -10.35 -25.42
N ARG A 332 10.25 -10.64 -25.83
CA ARG A 332 9.40 -9.78 -26.67
C ARG A 332 8.17 -9.29 -25.91
N VAL A 333 7.66 -8.13 -26.29
CA VAL A 333 6.38 -7.60 -25.80
C VAL A 333 5.25 -8.47 -26.35
N ILE A 334 4.43 -9.03 -25.46
CA ILE A 334 3.26 -9.83 -25.82
C ILE A 334 1.93 -9.12 -25.57
N GLY A 335 1.98 -7.95 -24.95
CA GLY A 335 0.84 -7.12 -24.59
C GLY A 335 1.09 -6.34 -23.31
N GLY A 336 0.02 -5.84 -22.71
CA GLY A 336 0.02 -5.07 -21.47
C GLY A 336 -1.39 -4.67 -21.11
N GLY A 337 -1.53 -3.73 -20.18
CA GLY A 337 -2.87 -3.32 -19.77
C GLY A 337 -2.89 -2.35 -18.61
N ARG A 338 -3.98 -2.42 -17.85
CA ARG A 338 -4.22 -1.58 -16.66
C ARG A 338 -4.58 -2.44 -15.46
N VAL A 339 -4.01 -2.09 -14.31
CA VAL A 339 -4.41 -2.69 -13.02
C VAL A 339 -5.80 -2.20 -12.67
N LEU A 340 -6.75 -3.10 -12.52
CA LEU A 340 -8.12 -2.76 -12.12
C LEU A 340 -8.32 -2.93 -10.62
N ASN A 341 -7.85 -4.02 -10.06
CA ASN A 341 -7.96 -4.29 -8.63
C ASN A 341 -6.56 -4.63 -8.07
N PRO A 342 -5.87 -3.66 -7.45
CA PRO A 342 -4.50 -3.83 -6.95
C PRO A 342 -4.44 -4.60 -5.62
N ILE A 343 -5.59 -4.96 -5.05
CA ILE A 343 -5.68 -5.71 -3.80
C ILE A 343 -6.28 -7.09 -4.03
N MET A 344 -5.99 -8.02 -3.13
CA MET A 344 -6.65 -9.32 -3.15
C MET A 344 -8.08 -9.20 -2.59
N GLU A 345 -9.08 -9.36 -3.47
CA GLU A 345 -10.50 -9.29 -3.12
C GLU A 345 -11.14 -10.66 -3.22
N PRO A 346 -11.66 -11.24 -2.12
CA PRO A 346 -12.23 -12.58 -2.11
C PRO A 346 -13.65 -12.61 -2.68
N LEU A 347 -13.80 -12.38 -3.99
CA LEU A 347 -15.06 -12.45 -4.71
C LEU A 347 -15.21 -13.77 -5.48
N LYS A 348 -16.44 -14.26 -5.60
CA LYS A 348 -16.76 -15.36 -6.52
C LYS A 348 -16.47 -14.95 -7.96
N LYS A 349 -16.04 -15.91 -8.82
CA LYS A 349 -15.58 -15.64 -10.19
C LYS A 349 -16.50 -14.71 -10.98
N ASN A 350 -17.80 -14.98 -11.03
CA ASN A 350 -18.73 -14.17 -11.80
C ASN A 350 -18.89 -12.76 -11.23
N THR A 351 -18.98 -12.63 -9.91
CA THR A 351 -19.02 -11.33 -9.23
C THR A 351 -17.72 -10.54 -9.46
N LYS A 352 -16.56 -11.22 -9.40
CA LYS A 352 -15.26 -10.60 -9.70
C LYS A 352 -15.23 -10.06 -11.12
N ILE A 353 -15.70 -10.79 -12.12
CA ILE A 353 -15.77 -10.34 -13.51
C ILE A 353 -16.69 -9.10 -13.65
N SER A 354 -17.86 -9.10 -12.98
CA SER A 354 -18.76 -7.94 -12.97
C SER A 354 -18.13 -6.74 -12.29
N PHE A 355 -17.44 -6.95 -11.17
CA PHE A 355 -16.69 -5.92 -10.44
C PHE A 355 -15.57 -5.31 -11.29
N LEU A 356 -14.74 -6.14 -11.95
CA LEU A 356 -13.70 -5.66 -12.87
C LEU A 356 -14.29 -4.92 -14.07
N SER A 357 -15.46 -5.35 -14.57
CA SER A 357 -16.16 -4.65 -15.65
C SER A 357 -16.65 -3.26 -15.22
N ALA A 358 -17.14 -3.12 -13.98
CA ALA A 358 -17.53 -1.82 -13.41
C ALA A 358 -16.30 -0.91 -13.24
N LEU A 359 -15.20 -1.43 -12.71
CA LEU A 359 -13.94 -0.69 -12.55
C LEU A 359 -13.37 -0.23 -13.90
N LEU A 360 -13.38 -1.08 -14.92
CA LEU A 360 -12.93 -0.73 -16.27
C LEU A 360 -13.72 0.45 -16.87
N LYS A 361 -15.03 0.49 -16.59
CA LYS A 361 -15.92 1.59 -17.00
C LYS A 361 -15.84 2.81 -16.08
N ARG A 362 -15.08 2.74 -15.00
CA ARG A 362 -15.03 3.74 -13.91
C ARG A 362 -16.40 3.96 -13.26
N ASP A 363 -17.29 2.96 -13.29
CA ASP A 363 -18.57 2.95 -12.58
C ASP A 363 -18.35 2.48 -11.14
N LEU A 364 -17.89 3.40 -10.30
CA LEU A 364 -17.59 3.11 -8.90
C LEU A 364 -18.87 2.84 -8.09
N SER A 365 -20.01 3.40 -8.48
CA SER A 365 -21.29 3.11 -7.83
C SER A 365 -21.68 1.64 -8.00
N ALA A 366 -21.59 1.11 -9.23
CA ALA A 366 -21.81 -0.31 -9.49
C ALA A 366 -20.77 -1.19 -8.79
N ALA A 367 -19.50 -0.78 -8.77
CA ALA A 367 -18.45 -1.50 -8.07
C ALA A 367 -18.72 -1.61 -6.55
N PHE A 368 -19.11 -0.51 -5.91
CA PHE A 368 -19.44 -0.47 -4.48
C PHE A 368 -20.70 -1.28 -4.16
N ALA A 369 -21.71 -1.25 -5.03
CA ALA A 369 -22.91 -2.10 -4.89
C ALA A 369 -22.54 -3.60 -4.88
N LEU A 370 -21.67 -4.03 -5.81
CA LEU A 370 -21.20 -5.42 -5.86
C LEU A 370 -20.40 -5.82 -4.60
N LEU A 371 -19.58 -4.91 -4.08
CA LEU A 371 -18.84 -5.16 -2.83
C LEU A 371 -19.79 -5.24 -1.63
N LYS A 372 -20.75 -4.34 -1.53
CA LYS A 372 -21.81 -4.35 -0.49
C LYS A 372 -22.54 -5.70 -0.47
N ASP A 373 -22.97 -6.16 -1.63
CA ASP A 373 -23.73 -7.41 -1.75
C ASP A 373 -22.87 -8.66 -1.48
N SER A 374 -21.56 -8.56 -1.70
CA SER A 374 -20.61 -9.66 -1.51
C SER A 374 -20.08 -9.77 -0.08
N HIS A 375 -19.97 -8.66 0.63
CA HIS A 375 -19.36 -8.58 1.95
C HIS A 375 -20.39 -8.36 3.04
N LYS A 376 -21.00 -9.44 3.54
CA LYS A 376 -22.01 -9.37 4.61
C LYS A 376 -21.53 -8.58 5.84
N ASN A 377 -20.25 -8.67 6.16
CA ASN A 377 -19.63 -8.00 7.30
C ASN A 377 -19.10 -6.59 6.98
N GLY A 378 -19.49 -6.04 5.83
CA GLY A 378 -19.03 -4.76 5.35
C GLY A 378 -17.66 -4.80 4.68
N PHE A 379 -17.25 -3.68 4.09
CA PHE A 379 -15.95 -3.51 3.47
C PHE A 379 -15.37 -2.13 3.79
N GLY A 380 -14.03 -2.07 3.87
CA GLY A 380 -13.32 -0.84 4.16
C GLY A 380 -13.00 -0.02 2.91
N ILE A 381 -12.99 1.31 3.05
CA ILE A 381 -12.59 2.28 2.02
C ILE A 381 -11.33 3.08 2.40
N ILE A 382 -10.63 2.69 3.45
CA ILE A 382 -9.38 3.33 3.87
C ILE A 382 -8.29 3.30 2.79
N SER A 383 -8.32 2.33 1.91
CA SER A 383 -7.38 2.20 0.78
C SER A 383 -7.95 2.72 -0.55
N SER A 384 -8.93 3.65 -0.53
CA SER A 384 -9.61 4.18 -1.72
C SER A 384 -8.64 4.74 -2.74
N TYR A 385 -7.60 5.45 -2.30
CA TYR A 385 -6.57 5.97 -3.20
C TYR A 385 -5.87 4.84 -3.98
N GLN A 386 -5.42 3.80 -3.32
CA GLN A 386 -4.78 2.65 -3.96
C GLN A 386 -5.77 1.86 -4.81
N ARG A 387 -6.96 1.59 -4.25
CA ARG A 387 -7.92 0.62 -4.79
C ARG A 387 -8.78 1.18 -5.92
N PHE A 388 -9.14 2.45 -5.87
CA PHE A 388 -10.08 3.09 -6.79
C PHE A 388 -9.51 4.36 -7.44
N GLY A 389 -8.37 4.85 -6.99
CA GLY A 389 -7.74 6.07 -7.48
C GLY A 389 -8.45 7.35 -7.04
N ILE A 390 -9.24 7.31 -5.96
CA ILE A 390 -10.03 8.43 -5.44
C ILE A 390 -9.71 8.71 -3.97
N ALA A 391 -10.01 9.93 -3.51
CA ALA A 391 -9.91 10.31 -2.10
C ALA A 391 -10.97 9.61 -1.23
N HIS A 392 -10.75 9.59 0.10
CA HIS A 392 -11.69 8.98 1.04
C HIS A 392 -13.05 9.70 1.04
N GLU A 393 -13.05 11.02 0.94
CA GLU A 393 -14.24 11.86 0.92
C GLU A 393 -15.13 11.54 -0.29
N GLU A 394 -14.51 11.34 -1.45
CA GLU A 394 -15.22 10.93 -2.67
C GLU A 394 -15.80 9.52 -2.52
N ALA A 395 -15.03 8.58 -1.97
CA ALA A 395 -15.50 7.22 -1.71
C ALA A 395 -16.70 7.21 -0.73
N VAL A 396 -16.65 8.02 0.33
CA VAL A 396 -17.77 8.23 1.27
C VAL A 396 -18.99 8.80 0.55
N GLY A 397 -18.80 9.79 -0.33
CA GLY A 397 -19.88 10.39 -1.13
C GLY A 397 -20.59 9.35 -2.01
N ILE A 398 -19.82 8.54 -2.74
CA ILE A 398 -20.35 7.45 -3.57
C ILE A 398 -21.12 6.43 -2.71
N ALA A 399 -20.54 6.04 -1.56
CA ALA A 399 -21.17 5.08 -0.67
C ALA A 399 -22.51 5.59 -0.12
N LYS A 400 -22.59 6.85 0.29
CA LYS A 400 -23.83 7.47 0.82
C LYS A 400 -24.95 7.55 -0.22
N ALA A 401 -24.60 7.62 -1.50
CA ALA A 401 -25.57 7.63 -2.58
C ALA A 401 -26.18 6.25 -2.88
N LEU A 402 -25.59 5.17 -2.34
CA LEU A 402 -26.11 3.82 -2.54
C LEU A 402 -27.33 3.57 -1.65
N PRO A 403 -28.38 2.91 -2.15
CA PRO A 403 -29.52 2.53 -1.34
C PRO A 403 -29.16 1.43 -0.33
N GLY A 404 -29.74 1.52 0.86
CA GLY A 404 -29.66 0.47 1.86
C GLY A 404 -28.25 0.23 2.42
N VAL A 405 -27.49 1.30 2.66
CA VAL A 405 -26.16 1.24 3.29
C VAL A 405 -26.11 2.00 4.60
N PHE A 406 -25.23 1.57 5.47
CA PHE A 406 -24.75 2.35 6.61
C PHE A 406 -23.26 2.64 6.39
N VAL A 407 -22.90 3.93 6.39
CA VAL A 407 -21.52 4.40 6.18
C VAL A 407 -20.95 4.89 7.51
N ASP A 408 -19.92 4.25 7.99
CA ASP A 408 -19.12 4.76 9.10
C ASP A 408 -17.95 5.59 8.57
N GLU A 409 -18.12 6.91 8.57
CA GLU A 409 -17.13 7.85 8.06
C GLU A 409 -15.85 7.91 8.92
N LYS A 410 -15.94 7.59 10.21
CA LYS A 410 -14.79 7.59 11.12
C LYS A 410 -13.94 6.34 10.94
N ALA A 411 -14.57 5.18 10.83
CA ALA A 411 -13.90 3.91 10.61
C ALA A 411 -13.62 3.65 9.12
N LEU A 412 -14.16 4.47 8.20
CA LEU A 412 -14.10 4.30 6.74
C LEU A 412 -14.59 2.92 6.30
N ASN A 413 -15.72 2.49 6.87
CA ASN A 413 -16.37 1.21 6.57
C ASN A 413 -17.79 1.41 6.03
N ILE A 414 -18.15 0.55 5.09
CA ILE A 414 -19.46 0.51 4.46
C ILE A 414 -20.13 -0.82 4.79
N TYR A 415 -21.37 -0.79 5.23
CA TYR A 415 -22.17 -1.94 5.60
C TYR A 415 -23.50 -1.96 4.84
N ASP A 416 -24.02 -3.14 4.53
CA ASP A 416 -25.40 -3.23 4.07
C ASP A 416 -26.40 -2.91 5.20
N ALA A 417 -27.66 -2.59 4.84
CA ALA A 417 -28.70 -2.24 5.81
C ALA A 417 -28.99 -3.34 6.84
N SER A 418 -28.72 -4.61 6.51
CA SER A 418 -28.96 -5.74 7.42
C SER A 418 -27.87 -5.89 8.48
N ALA A 419 -26.73 -5.20 8.36
CA ALA A 419 -25.63 -5.32 9.30
C ALA A 419 -26.05 -4.93 10.73
N ALA A 420 -26.81 -3.85 10.89
CA ALA A 420 -27.34 -3.47 12.20
C ALA A 420 -28.28 -4.54 12.78
N SER A 421 -29.09 -5.20 11.94
CA SER A 421 -29.96 -6.29 12.39
C SER A 421 -29.15 -7.49 12.87
N ARG A 422 -28.06 -7.84 12.21
CA ARG A 422 -27.15 -8.91 12.69
C ARG A 422 -26.52 -8.58 14.04
N VAL A 423 -26.11 -7.32 14.26
CA VAL A 423 -25.64 -6.88 15.58
C VAL A 423 -26.75 -7.02 16.62
N LYS A 424 -27.98 -6.58 16.28
CA LYS A 424 -29.14 -6.70 17.18
C LYS A 424 -29.44 -8.15 17.59
N GLU A 425 -29.40 -9.08 16.65
CA GLU A 425 -29.63 -10.50 16.95
C GLU A 425 -28.58 -11.06 17.92
N ILE A 426 -27.32 -10.69 17.75
CA ILE A 426 -26.25 -11.09 18.66
C ILE A 426 -26.44 -10.50 20.05
N VAL A 427 -26.79 -9.22 20.15
CA VAL A 427 -27.07 -8.55 21.44
C VAL A 427 -28.29 -9.18 22.13
N LYS A 428 -29.37 -9.46 21.41
CA LYS A 428 -30.54 -10.18 21.95
C LYS A 428 -30.15 -11.52 22.54
N PHE A 429 -29.38 -12.32 21.80
CA PHE A 429 -28.87 -13.62 22.27
C PHE A 429 -28.04 -13.47 23.55
N ILE A 430 -27.19 -12.43 23.64
CA ILE A 430 -26.40 -12.16 24.87
C ILE A 430 -27.33 -11.91 26.06
N VAL A 431 -28.32 -11.02 25.95
CA VAL A 431 -29.21 -10.67 27.06
C VAL A 431 -30.22 -11.76 27.41
N GLU A 432 -30.55 -12.65 26.47
CA GLU A 432 -31.39 -13.83 26.71
C GLU A 432 -30.61 -14.89 27.50
N LYS A 433 -29.36 -15.14 27.10
CA LYS A 433 -28.48 -16.10 27.75
C LYS A 433 -28.02 -15.63 29.14
N ASN A 434 -27.76 -14.33 29.29
CA ASN A 434 -27.27 -13.73 30.52
C ASN A 434 -28.02 -12.43 30.85
N ALA A 435 -29.02 -12.53 31.73
CA ALA A 435 -29.78 -11.37 32.18
C ALA A 435 -28.94 -10.29 32.90
N TYR A 436 -27.73 -10.64 33.32
CA TYR A 436 -26.77 -9.76 34.01
C TYR A 436 -25.69 -9.19 33.09
N ALA A 437 -25.82 -9.39 31.78
CA ALA A 437 -24.88 -8.83 30.80
C ALA A 437 -24.86 -7.29 30.88
N MET A 438 -23.67 -6.74 30.86
CA MET A 438 -23.41 -5.30 30.86
C MET A 438 -22.49 -4.99 29.68
N PHE A 439 -22.91 -4.13 28.76
CA PHE A 439 -22.15 -3.88 27.53
C PHE A 439 -22.29 -2.45 27.03
N SER A 440 -21.34 -2.03 26.23
CA SER A 440 -21.34 -0.75 25.52
C SER A 440 -21.14 -0.99 24.02
N ALA A 441 -21.33 0.04 23.18
CA ALA A 441 -21.03 -0.07 21.75
C ALA A 441 -19.59 -0.49 21.49
N SER A 442 -18.65 0.02 22.28
CA SER A 442 -17.24 -0.34 22.21
C SER A 442 -17.00 -1.82 22.55
N SER A 443 -17.59 -2.33 23.65
CA SER A 443 -17.40 -3.74 24.04
C SER A 443 -18.02 -4.70 23.02
N VAL A 444 -19.18 -4.37 22.46
CA VAL A 444 -19.80 -5.13 21.37
C VAL A 444 -18.94 -5.12 20.12
N SER A 445 -18.37 -3.97 19.74
CA SER A 445 -17.47 -3.84 18.60
C SER A 445 -16.18 -4.66 18.78
N LEU A 446 -15.62 -4.72 19.99
CA LEU A 446 -14.45 -5.56 20.28
C LEU A 446 -14.75 -7.06 20.11
N LYS A 447 -15.94 -7.53 20.52
CA LYS A 447 -16.39 -8.90 20.28
C LYS A 447 -16.68 -9.20 18.82
N LEU A 448 -17.26 -8.22 18.11
CA LEU A 448 -17.62 -8.32 16.69
C LEU A 448 -16.55 -7.59 15.86
N SER A 449 -15.40 -8.20 15.65
CA SER A 449 -14.25 -7.60 14.96
C SER A 449 -14.57 -7.00 13.57
N TRP A 450 -15.73 -7.36 12.98
CA TRP A 450 -16.21 -6.82 11.72
C TRP A 450 -17.09 -5.57 11.86
N ALA A 451 -17.70 -5.35 13.05
CA ALA A 451 -18.66 -4.27 13.28
C ALA A 451 -17.97 -3.06 13.91
N SER A 452 -18.08 -1.90 13.30
CA SER A 452 -17.57 -0.67 13.89
C SER A 452 -18.41 -0.24 15.12
N GLU A 453 -17.79 0.52 16.00
CA GLU A 453 -18.46 1.04 17.21
C GLU A 453 -19.73 1.85 16.86
N ARG A 454 -19.71 2.65 15.78
CA ARG A 454 -20.89 3.41 15.33
C ARG A 454 -22.02 2.52 14.82
N LEU A 455 -21.69 1.41 14.14
CA LEU A 455 -22.71 0.42 13.73
C LEU A 455 -23.31 -0.26 14.96
N CYS A 456 -22.48 -0.65 15.94
CA CYS A 456 -22.93 -1.21 17.21
C CYS A 456 -23.81 -0.21 17.96
N GLN A 457 -23.41 1.06 18.06
CA GLN A 457 -24.20 2.11 18.72
C GLN A 457 -25.59 2.24 18.08
N LYS A 458 -25.65 2.32 16.74
CA LYS A 458 -26.93 2.35 16.02
C LYS A 458 -27.83 1.16 16.37
N ALA A 459 -27.27 -0.04 16.39
CA ALA A 459 -28.00 -1.26 16.73
C ALA A 459 -28.53 -1.24 18.18
N LEU A 460 -27.71 -0.73 19.10
CA LEU A 460 -28.09 -0.60 20.52
C LEU A 460 -29.19 0.47 20.71
N ASP A 461 -29.12 1.61 20.05
CA ASP A 461 -30.14 2.65 20.10
C ASP A 461 -31.50 2.13 19.56
N GLU A 462 -31.48 1.31 18.52
CA GLU A 462 -32.71 0.66 17.99
C GLU A 462 -33.28 -0.38 18.98
N LEU A 463 -32.43 -1.13 19.69
CA LEU A 463 -32.88 -2.10 20.72
C LEU A 463 -33.41 -1.38 21.97
N GLU A 464 -32.80 -0.27 22.38
CA GLU A 464 -33.28 0.57 23.47
C GLU A 464 -34.66 1.17 23.15
N SER A 465 -34.82 1.72 21.92
CA SER A 465 -36.10 2.23 21.45
C SER A 465 -37.20 1.17 21.43
N ALA A 466 -36.81 -0.09 21.15
CA ALA A 466 -37.72 -1.24 21.21
C ALA A 466 -37.95 -1.77 22.64
N LYS A 467 -37.40 -1.14 23.67
CA LYS A 467 -37.47 -1.57 25.10
C LYS A 467 -36.98 -2.98 25.35
N LEU A 468 -35.97 -3.43 24.62
CA LEU A 468 -35.32 -4.74 24.85
C LEU A 468 -34.12 -4.61 25.78
N ILE A 469 -33.47 -3.44 25.75
CA ILE A 469 -32.38 -3.04 26.62
C ILE A 469 -32.64 -1.65 27.19
N SER A 470 -31.92 -1.30 28.24
CA SER A 470 -31.94 0.05 28.85
C SER A 470 -30.53 0.56 29.02
N LYS A 471 -30.32 1.86 28.80
CA LYS A 471 -29.04 2.55 28.95
C LYS A 471 -29.01 3.33 30.25
N ASN A 472 -27.99 3.05 31.08
CA ASN A 472 -27.73 3.79 32.31
C ASN A 472 -26.21 4.01 32.43
N ASP A 473 -25.78 5.25 32.68
CA ASP A 473 -24.35 5.63 32.83
C ASP A 473 -23.46 5.14 31.67
N GLY A 474 -23.98 5.13 30.42
CA GLY A 474 -23.22 4.69 29.23
C GLY A 474 -23.16 3.16 29.04
N VAL A 475 -23.71 2.40 29.96
CA VAL A 475 -23.79 0.94 29.93
C VAL A 475 -25.19 0.49 29.58
N TYR A 476 -25.30 -0.52 28.71
CA TYR A 476 -26.57 -1.15 28.35
C TYR A 476 -26.74 -2.46 29.13
N THR A 477 -27.96 -2.68 29.60
CA THR A 477 -28.39 -3.89 30.32
C THR A 477 -29.71 -4.38 29.73
N LYS A 478 -30.16 -5.58 30.10
CA LYS A 478 -31.51 -6.05 29.77
C LYS A 478 -32.55 -5.07 30.32
N PHE A 479 -33.61 -4.79 29.54
CA PHE A 479 -34.68 -3.90 29.97
C PHE A 479 -35.34 -4.36 31.29
N GLY A 480 -35.59 -3.44 32.20
CA GLY A 480 -36.22 -3.70 33.49
C GLY A 480 -35.28 -4.24 34.59
N VAL A 481 -33.99 -4.31 34.34
CA VAL A 481 -32.99 -4.72 35.33
C VAL A 481 -32.38 -3.50 36.00
N ASP A 482 -32.34 -3.47 37.37
CA ASP A 482 -31.72 -2.39 38.14
C ASP A 482 -30.19 -2.48 38.07
N LEU A 483 -29.58 -1.39 37.61
CA LEU A 483 -28.11 -1.32 37.45
C LEU A 483 -27.38 -1.34 38.81
N SER A 484 -27.98 -0.82 39.88
CA SER A 484 -27.37 -0.81 41.22
C SER A 484 -27.26 -2.22 41.77
N GLU A 485 -28.32 -3.01 41.64
CA GLU A 485 -28.35 -4.41 42.04
C GLU A 485 -27.39 -5.26 41.17
N LEU A 486 -27.29 -4.95 39.88
CA LEU A 486 -26.33 -5.59 38.98
C LEU A 486 -24.87 -5.34 39.40
N LYS A 487 -24.53 -4.09 39.76
CA LYS A 487 -23.17 -3.74 40.17
C LYS A 487 -22.76 -4.47 41.43
N GLU A 488 -23.65 -4.59 42.42
CA GLU A 488 -23.38 -5.35 43.66
C GLU A 488 -23.20 -6.85 43.38
N LYS A 489 -24.10 -7.43 42.62
CA LYS A 489 -24.01 -8.86 42.19
C LYS A 489 -22.76 -9.12 41.34
N LEU A 490 -22.32 -8.15 40.55
CA LEU A 490 -21.11 -8.27 39.73
C LEU A 490 -19.86 -8.39 40.61
N GLU A 491 -19.73 -7.57 41.63
CA GLU A 491 -18.61 -7.64 42.59
C GLU A 491 -18.51 -9.03 43.23
N GLU A 492 -19.63 -9.58 43.69
CA GLU A 492 -19.67 -10.93 44.27
C GLU A 492 -19.35 -12.04 43.23
N ARG A 493 -19.80 -11.89 42.01
CA ARG A 493 -19.50 -12.87 40.93
C ARG A 493 -18.02 -12.86 40.56
N ILE A 494 -17.42 -11.66 40.40
CA ILE A 494 -15.98 -11.54 40.13
C ILE A 494 -15.18 -12.09 41.32
N TYR A 495 -15.57 -11.74 42.54
CA TYR A 495 -14.93 -12.27 43.75
C TYR A 495 -14.97 -13.79 43.80
N LYS A 496 -16.13 -14.39 43.52
CA LYS A 496 -16.30 -15.84 43.51
C LYS A 496 -15.42 -16.53 42.46
N ILE A 497 -15.37 -16.02 41.21
CA ILE A 497 -14.49 -16.55 40.17
C ILE A 497 -13.02 -16.50 40.58
N LEU A 498 -12.58 -15.37 41.18
CA LEU A 498 -11.21 -15.26 41.66
C LEU A 498 -10.94 -16.20 42.85
N ASP A 499 -11.92 -16.42 43.70
CA ASP A 499 -11.79 -17.28 44.90
C ASP A 499 -11.81 -18.78 44.51
N ASP A 500 -12.65 -19.15 43.56
CA ASP A 500 -12.72 -20.52 43.02
C ASP A 500 -11.43 -20.89 42.23
N ALA A 501 -10.83 -19.91 41.58
CA ALA A 501 -9.55 -20.07 40.84
C ALA A 501 -8.32 -20.16 41.77
N ASP A 502 -8.49 -19.86 43.04
CA ASP A 502 -7.50 -19.96 44.10
C ASP A 502 -6.17 -19.22 43.76
N LEU A 503 -5.04 -19.95 43.66
CA LEU A 503 -3.70 -19.38 43.43
C LEU A 503 -3.44 -19.04 41.94
N ALA A 504 -4.29 -19.41 40.99
CA ALA A 504 -4.05 -19.29 39.55
C ALA A 504 -5.22 -18.64 38.79
N PRO A 505 -5.71 -17.46 39.21
CA PRO A 505 -6.84 -16.82 38.54
C PRO A 505 -6.49 -16.34 37.12
N ASP A 506 -7.49 -16.34 36.28
CA ASP A 506 -7.41 -15.78 34.93
C ASP A 506 -7.19 -14.27 34.94
N ALA A 507 -6.72 -13.76 33.79
CA ALA A 507 -6.61 -12.31 33.60
C ALA A 507 -8.00 -11.66 33.65
N PRO A 508 -8.12 -10.41 34.15
CA PRO A 508 -9.40 -9.71 34.28
C PRO A 508 -10.28 -9.74 33.03
N TYR A 509 -9.70 -9.59 31.84
CA TYR A 509 -10.51 -9.57 30.60
C TYR A 509 -11.14 -10.92 30.29
N ASN A 510 -10.52 -12.05 30.63
CA ASN A 510 -11.11 -13.38 30.45
C ASN A 510 -12.34 -13.51 31.36
N ILE A 511 -12.23 -13.02 32.60
CA ILE A 511 -13.35 -12.98 33.54
C ILE A 511 -14.48 -12.06 33.02
N TYR A 512 -14.13 -10.90 32.46
CA TYR A 512 -15.14 -9.99 31.91
C TYR A 512 -15.84 -10.59 30.69
N ASP A 513 -15.11 -11.29 29.83
CA ASP A 513 -15.67 -11.98 28.67
C ASP A 513 -16.59 -13.14 29.08
N GLU A 514 -16.20 -13.92 30.09
CA GLU A 514 -17.04 -14.98 30.66
C GLU A 514 -18.33 -14.42 31.25
N LEU A 515 -18.24 -13.31 31.95
CA LEU A 515 -19.38 -12.64 32.59
C LEU A 515 -20.23 -11.79 31.62
N GLU A 516 -19.83 -11.65 30.34
CA GLU A 516 -20.46 -10.80 29.35
C GLU A 516 -20.59 -9.33 29.80
N ILE A 517 -19.52 -8.79 30.40
CA ILE A 517 -19.50 -7.41 30.89
C ILE A 517 -18.49 -6.56 30.15
N ASP A 518 -18.76 -5.25 30.08
CA ASP A 518 -17.81 -4.31 29.51
C ASP A 518 -16.63 -4.09 30.47
N ARG A 519 -15.50 -3.67 29.89
CA ARG A 519 -14.25 -3.50 30.61
C ARG A 519 -14.34 -2.46 31.73
N ILE A 520 -15.07 -1.35 31.51
CA ILE A 520 -15.18 -0.27 32.47
C ILE A 520 -15.90 -0.75 33.73
N SER A 521 -17.01 -1.49 33.55
CA SER A 521 -17.77 -2.08 34.67
C SER A 521 -16.94 -3.10 35.43
N GLY A 522 -16.21 -3.96 34.73
CA GLY A 522 -15.30 -4.95 35.36
C GLY A 522 -14.16 -4.29 36.12
N ASP A 523 -13.48 -3.32 35.53
CA ASP A 523 -12.37 -2.59 36.19
C ASP A 523 -12.86 -1.84 37.43
N ASN A 524 -14.06 -1.23 37.39
CA ASN A 524 -14.65 -0.54 38.55
C ASN A 524 -15.00 -1.53 39.67
N ALA A 525 -15.53 -2.70 39.35
CA ALA A 525 -15.82 -3.73 40.36
C ALA A 525 -14.52 -4.25 41.01
N LEU A 526 -13.46 -4.53 40.24
CA LEU A 526 -12.16 -4.93 40.78
C LEU A 526 -11.53 -3.82 41.64
N LYS A 527 -11.65 -2.54 41.24
CA LYS A 527 -11.18 -1.41 42.03
C LYS A 527 -11.88 -1.34 43.35
N LYS A 528 -13.20 -1.55 43.39
CA LYS A 528 -13.99 -1.55 44.64
C LYS A 528 -13.62 -2.73 45.54
N LEU A 529 -13.50 -3.94 44.99
CA LEU A 529 -13.05 -5.12 45.72
C LEU A 529 -11.64 -4.93 46.32
N THR A 530 -10.76 -4.25 45.59
CA THR A 530 -9.41 -3.93 46.05
C THR A 530 -9.44 -2.89 47.17
N ALA A 531 -10.28 -1.85 47.05
CA ALA A 531 -10.47 -0.85 48.12
C ALA A 531 -11.03 -1.50 49.40
N MET A 532 -11.91 -2.48 49.28
CA MET A 532 -12.44 -3.28 50.41
C MET A 532 -11.43 -4.31 50.95
N ARG A 533 -10.22 -4.40 50.39
CA ARG A 533 -9.18 -5.38 50.73
C ARG A 533 -9.62 -6.85 50.59
N ARG A 534 -10.67 -7.12 49.80
CA ARG A 534 -11.11 -8.48 49.50
C ARG A 534 -10.22 -9.11 48.40
N VAL A 535 -9.73 -8.29 47.48
CA VAL A 535 -8.88 -8.66 46.38
C VAL A 535 -7.60 -7.82 46.39
N VAL A 536 -6.48 -8.41 46.00
CA VAL A 536 -5.17 -7.75 45.94
C VAL A 536 -4.65 -7.83 44.50
N ARG A 537 -4.16 -6.73 43.97
CA ARG A 537 -3.47 -6.68 42.70
C ARG A 537 -2.00 -7.02 42.85
N LEU A 538 -1.56 -8.16 42.35
CA LEU A 538 -0.15 -8.58 42.44
C LEU A 538 0.67 -8.08 41.24
N ALA A 539 0.08 -8.02 40.03
CA ALA A 539 0.73 -7.53 38.83
C ALA A 539 -0.27 -6.80 37.92
N HIS A 540 0.17 -6.26 36.80
CA HIS A 540 -0.68 -5.47 35.89
C HIS A 540 -2.01 -6.15 35.57
N ASN A 541 -2.00 -7.46 35.29
CA ASN A 541 -3.18 -8.26 34.93
C ASN A 541 -3.39 -9.47 35.84
N LEU A 542 -3.00 -9.37 37.12
CA LEU A 542 -3.13 -10.45 38.09
C LEU A 542 -3.74 -9.91 39.39
N PHE A 543 -4.94 -10.38 39.67
CA PHE A 543 -5.69 -10.08 40.90
C PHE A 543 -6.02 -11.40 41.60
N VAL A 544 -5.82 -11.45 42.89
CA VAL A 544 -6.09 -12.63 43.74
C VAL A 544 -6.93 -12.24 44.94
N THR A 545 -7.70 -13.16 45.49
CA THR A 545 -8.39 -12.89 46.76
C THR A 545 -7.40 -12.80 47.90
N GLN A 546 -7.76 -12.05 48.94
CA GLN A 546 -6.91 -11.95 50.13
C GLN A 546 -6.70 -13.33 50.79
N ARG A 547 -7.69 -14.22 50.71
CA ARG A 547 -7.59 -15.63 51.14
C ARG A 547 -6.49 -16.38 50.40
N ALA A 548 -6.56 -16.39 49.08
CA ALA A 548 -5.58 -17.07 48.25
C ALA A 548 -4.16 -16.52 48.41
N LEU A 549 -4.04 -15.17 48.59
CA LEU A 549 -2.76 -14.54 48.85
C LEU A 549 -2.15 -14.98 50.20
N ASN A 550 -2.95 -15.04 51.24
CA ASN A 550 -2.50 -15.50 52.55
C ASN A 550 -2.09 -16.98 52.52
N GLU A 551 -2.80 -17.80 51.78
CA GLU A 551 -2.46 -19.19 51.56
C GLU A 551 -1.15 -19.35 50.76
N ALA A 552 -0.97 -18.60 49.67
CA ALA A 552 0.28 -18.60 48.92
C ALA A 552 1.47 -18.17 49.79
N GLU A 553 1.31 -17.10 50.59
CA GLU A 553 2.33 -16.62 51.54
C GLU A 553 2.67 -17.71 52.58
N SER A 554 1.68 -18.37 53.14
CA SER A 554 1.88 -19.44 54.14
C SER A 554 2.67 -20.61 53.54
N ARG A 555 2.27 -21.09 52.34
CA ARG A 555 2.97 -22.18 51.66
C ARG A 555 4.40 -21.80 51.26
N LEU A 556 4.65 -20.57 50.77
CA LEU A 556 6.00 -20.09 50.47
C LEU A 556 6.89 -20.00 51.73
N ARG A 557 6.33 -19.55 52.86
CA ARG A 557 7.04 -19.51 54.16
C ARG A 557 7.36 -20.89 54.67
N GLU A 558 6.49 -21.86 54.47
CA GLU A 558 6.73 -23.27 54.82
C GLU A 558 7.90 -23.84 54.00
N ILE A 559 7.98 -23.52 52.70
CA ILE A 559 9.12 -23.91 51.86
C ILE A 559 10.42 -23.31 52.40
N ILE A 560 10.43 -22.02 52.84
CA ILE A 560 11.61 -21.42 53.44
C ILE A 560 11.99 -22.13 54.73
N LYS A 561 11.03 -22.47 55.59
CA LYS A 561 11.30 -23.18 56.87
C LYS A 561 11.88 -24.58 56.64
N THR A 562 11.42 -25.29 55.60
CA THR A 562 11.87 -26.66 55.31
C THR A 562 13.15 -26.72 54.48
N SER A 563 13.36 -25.78 53.57
CA SER A 563 14.46 -25.83 52.60
C SER A 563 15.52 -24.74 52.86
N GLY A 564 15.29 -23.83 53.82
CA GLY A 564 16.16 -22.68 54.10
C GLY A 564 15.97 -21.50 53.13
N PHE A 565 15.35 -21.70 52.01
CA PHE A 565 15.06 -20.67 50.99
C PHE A 565 13.87 -21.04 50.13
N VAL A 566 13.31 -20.05 49.41
CA VAL A 566 12.34 -20.25 48.34
C VAL A 566 12.77 -19.50 47.09
N ASN A 567 12.62 -20.13 45.93
CA ASN A 567 12.80 -19.54 44.60
C ASN A 567 11.77 -20.11 43.64
N VAL A 568 11.84 -19.69 42.34
CA VAL A 568 10.86 -20.15 41.32
C VAL A 568 10.89 -21.67 41.13
N VAL A 569 12.05 -22.31 41.31
CA VAL A 569 12.21 -23.76 41.06
C VAL A 569 11.53 -24.56 42.15
N ASN A 570 11.95 -24.39 43.41
CA ASN A 570 11.38 -25.19 44.51
C ASN A 570 9.91 -24.82 44.82
N ALA A 571 9.52 -23.55 44.58
CA ALA A 571 8.12 -23.15 44.67
C ALA A 571 7.25 -23.81 43.60
N ARG A 572 7.78 -24.03 42.40
CA ARG A 572 7.06 -24.71 41.32
C ARG A 572 6.71 -26.17 41.68
N ASP A 573 7.67 -26.87 42.23
CA ASP A 573 7.50 -28.29 42.59
C ASP A 573 6.45 -28.49 43.70
N LYS A 574 6.30 -27.50 44.58
CA LYS A 574 5.39 -27.55 45.71
C LYS A 574 4.00 -26.96 45.45
N LEU A 575 3.92 -25.90 44.65
CA LEU A 575 2.68 -25.15 44.38
C LEU A 575 2.01 -25.56 43.05
N ASN A 576 2.73 -26.23 42.19
CA ASN A 576 2.30 -26.60 40.82
C ASN A 576 1.72 -25.42 40.02
N LEU A 577 2.37 -24.25 40.13
CA LEU A 577 1.97 -23.03 39.45
C LEU A 577 2.89 -22.71 38.26
N SER A 578 2.35 -22.01 37.27
CA SER A 578 3.19 -21.50 36.18
C SER A 578 4.14 -20.39 36.68
N ARG A 579 5.26 -20.21 35.99
CA ARG A 579 6.29 -19.23 36.33
C ARG A 579 5.73 -17.81 36.54
N LYS A 580 4.71 -17.43 35.77
CA LYS A 580 4.03 -16.11 35.86
C LYS A 580 3.50 -15.85 37.27
N TYR A 581 2.75 -16.80 37.84
CA TYR A 581 2.16 -16.67 39.18
C TYR A 581 3.23 -16.72 40.26
N LEU A 582 4.20 -17.62 40.13
CA LEU A 582 5.28 -17.78 41.10
C LEU A 582 6.10 -16.51 41.24
N ILE A 583 6.44 -15.84 40.15
CA ILE A 583 7.16 -14.58 40.19
C ILE A 583 6.35 -13.53 40.97
N ALA A 584 5.05 -13.37 40.67
CA ALA A 584 4.21 -12.38 41.31
C ALA A 584 4.06 -12.62 42.85
N TYR A 585 3.90 -13.86 43.26
CA TYR A 585 3.86 -14.21 44.66
C TYR A 585 5.21 -14.02 45.39
N LEU A 586 6.31 -14.33 44.72
CA LEU A 586 7.65 -14.10 45.26
C LEU A 586 7.98 -12.62 45.37
N GLU A 587 7.57 -11.81 44.40
CA GLU A 587 7.70 -10.35 44.44
C GLU A 587 6.84 -9.74 45.58
N TYR A 588 5.64 -10.28 45.82
CA TYR A 588 4.84 -9.90 46.95
C TYR A 588 5.53 -10.30 48.29
N LEU A 589 6.14 -11.50 48.35
CA LEU A 589 6.89 -11.92 49.53
C LEU A 589 8.10 -11.00 49.81
N ASP A 590 8.73 -10.45 48.78
CA ASP A 590 9.83 -9.47 48.89
C ASP A 590 9.39 -8.18 49.61
N THR A 591 8.09 -7.86 49.69
CA THR A 591 7.56 -6.70 50.41
C THR A 591 7.46 -6.91 51.94
N LYS A 592 7.69 -8.11 52.42
CA LYS A 592 7.55 -8.44 53.84
C LYS A 592 8.84 -8.09 54.58
N PRO A 593 8.73 -7.43 55.79
CA PRO A 593 9.89 -6.94 56.52
C PRO A 593 10.82 -8.04 57.05
N ASP A 594 10.31 -9.25 57.23
CA ASP A 594 11.01 -10.43 57.75
C ASP A 594 11.58 -11.34 56.65
N VAL A 595 11.47 -10.93 55.39
CA VAL A 595 12.02 -11.66 54.22
C VAL A 595 13.20 -10.89 53.63
N VAL A 596 14.25 -11.61 53.27
CA VAL A 596 15.42 -11.06 52.56
C VAL A 596 15.58 -11.77 51.23
N LYS A 597 15.74 -10.96 50.19
CA LYS A 597 16.07 -11.43 48.83
C LYS A 597 17.59 -11.54 48.70
N ASP A 598 18.06 -12.73 48.34
CA ASP A 598 19.46 -13.05 48.07
C ASP A 598 19.57 -13.65 46.65
N GLY A 599 19.85 -12.83 45.67
CA GLY A 599 19.80 -13.21 44.25
C GLY A 599 18.40 -13.66 43.83
N ASN A 600 18.26 -14.93 43.45
CA ASN A 600 16.97 -15.55 43.08
C ASN A 600 16.24 -16.18 44.28
N ASP A 601 16.89 -16.27 45.43
CA ASP A 601 16.36 -16.92 46.61
C ASP A 601 15.77 -15.90 47.61
N ARG A 602 14.76 -16.33 48.37
CA ARG A 602 14.17 -15.58 49.50
C ARG A 602 14.37 -16.41 50.76
N LYS A 603 14.81 -15.75 51.81
CA LYS A 603 15.12 -16.35 53.13
C LYS A 603 14.41 -15.55 54.21
N LEU A 604 14.07 -16.20 55.34
CA LEU A 604 13.62 -15.45 56.51
C LEU A 604 14.84 -14.78 57.19
N ARG A 605 14.65 -13.55 57.68
CA ARG A 605 15.64 -12.93 58.56
C ARG A 605 15.73 -13.77 59.82
N ASN A 606 16.93 -14.25 60.14
CA ASN A 606 17.17 -14.81 61.48
C ASN A 606 16.91 -13.70 62.49
N GLY A 607 15.95 -13.93 63.41
CA GLY A 607 15.67 -13.01 64.51
C GLY A 607 16.83 -12.98 65.49
#